data_6033c8e3b04fe61c069b9144db40037d
#
_entry.id   6033c8e3b04fe61c069b9144db40037d
#
_cell.length_a   1.000
_cell.length_b   1.000
_cell.length_c   1.000
_cell.angle_alpha   90.00
_cell.angle_beta   90.00
_cell.angle_gamma   90.00
#
_symmetry.space_group_name_H-M   'P 1'
#
loop_
_entity.id
_entity.type
_entity.pdbx_description
1 polymer ?
#
loop_
_entity_poly.entity_id
_entity_poly.type
_entity_poly.pdbx_seq_one_letter_code
_entity_poly.pdbx_strand_id
1 'polypeptide(L)'
;MAPIGRYSDGPHVRWHVSIQGTCSHVIAADLRPDVFLWVCMMDIAVDQGFLRQRLPSKDVSTTRALDRYDPTYDPLVASTPGCGQDYSPTYWIATAGEPPADDGPIDSDREVDVAIIGSGFTGLSAAIALARDHGVRATVLEANRVSWGCSVRNGGQAQCASGRLTRSQWIARWGLDTALALHAECLDGMEYFKRLIADIDCDVQPGGHLYVAHRAARMPMLEREAKVLREVFDYDAQILDAVTLRRHYIDDHEAAGAMHEPEGLGVHPAKLAFGYLKKARALGATVHPASPVQGWVTKDGWHHLQTPGGVVRARAVAVATGGYTSQTLHPRLRNRLMPILSNSVVTRRLTPEEIEANGLRTHQVITDTRVLRHYYRLTPDGRLQIGSRSAINGRGAPDKRYERMLLDGMVRKFPGLRDVSIDYSWWGWVDVSHDMMPRIVQPDPHVAIYYALGYGGNGVMYAAQAGRRLAQWIAGAGGSLRLPIFQGQLPFPNVAGVITSEWFAPFRRLGQRALYRWYHLKDEVL
;
A
#
# COMPACT_ATOMS: atom_id res chain seq x y z
N MET A 1 -45.31 26.62 32.03
CA MET A 1 -46.55 25.88 31.67
C MET A 1 -46.41 25.36 30.28
N ALA A 2 -46.48 24.05 30.19
CA ALA A 2 -46.29 23.15 29.06
C ALA A 2 -47.35 23.34 27.95
N PRO A 3 -47.40 22.48 26.89
CA PRO A 3 -47.13 21.03 26.93
C PRO A 3 -46.32 20.42 25.79
N ILE A 4 -45.92 19.21 26.07
CA ILE A 4 -45.32 18.16 25.29
C ILE A 4 -46.21 17.72 24.13
N GLY A 5 -45.68 17.70 22.90
CA GLY A 5 -46.29 17.04 21.74
C GLY A 5 -45.65 15.69 21.47
N ARG A 6 -46.46 14.63 21.51
CA ARG A 6 -46.10 13.23 21.13
C ARG A 6 -45.92 13.12 19.64
N TYR A 7 -44.89 12.44 19.21
CA TYR A 7 -44.77 11.94 17.84
C TYR A 7 -45.30 10.52 17.73
N SER A 8 -46.20 10.33 16.77
CA SER A 8 -46.92 9.10 16.46
C SER A 8 -46.06 8.15 15.62
N ASP A 9 -46.23 6.87 15.92
CA ASP A 9 -45.67 5.72 15.23
C ASP A 9 -46.06 5.67 13.73
N GLY A 10 -45.07 5.47 12.86
CA GLY A 10 -45.26 5.09 11.46
C GLY A 10 -45.08 3.57 11.25
N PRO A 11 -45.70 2.95 10.24
CA PRO A 11 -45.95 1.51 10.20
C PRO A 11 -44.71 0.70 9.82
N HIS A 12 -44.50 -0.40 10.57
CA HIS A 12 -43.57 -1.46 10.24
C HIS A 12 -44.04 -2.23 8.98
N VAL A 13 -43.28 -2.16 7.90
CA VAL A 13 -43.45 -3.01 6.74
C VAL A 13 -42.66 -4.31 6.97
N ARG A 14 -43.35 -5.41 7.24
CA ARG A 14 -42.81 -6.77 7.23
C ARG A 14 -42.78 -7.26 5.77
N TRP A 15 -41.62 -7.60 5.27
CA TRP A 15 -41.46 -8.29 4.00
C TRP A 15 -41.40 -9.81 4.24
N HIS A 16 -42.41 -10.53 3.75
CA HIS A 16 -42.31 -11.96 3.55
C HIS A 16 -41.74 -12.24 2.17
N VAL A 17 -40.56 -12.88 2.10
CA VAL A 17 -40.02 -13.40 0.86
C VAL A 17 -40.40 -14.85 0.71
N SER A 18 -41.30 -15.14 -0.23
CA SER A 18 -41.60 -16.48 -0.70
C SER A 18 -40.71 -16.80 -1.89
N ILE A 19 -39.87 -17.83 -1.79
CA ILE A 19 -39.01 -18.29 -2.88
C ILE A 19 -39.72 -19.40 -3.63
N GLN A 20 -40.39 -19.07 -4.72
CA GLN A 20 -40.68 -19.99 -5.82
C GLN A 20 -40.89 -19.21 -7.12
N GLY A 21 -40.07 -19.55 -8.15
CA GLY A 21 -40.35 -19.20 -9.54
C GLY A 21 -39.33 -18.29 -10.23
N THR A 22 -38.58 -18.89 -11.13
CA THR A 22 -37.94 -18.38 -12.36
C THR A 22 -37.50 -16.90 -12.39
N CYS A 23 -36.22 -16.71 -12.40
CA CYS A 23 -35.49 -15.46 -12.60
C CYS A 23 -35.73 -14.91 -14.02
N SER A 24 -36.58 -13.90 -14.18
CA SER A 24 -36.56 -13.00 -15.33
C SER A 24 -37.24 -11.68 -14.98
N HIS A 25 -36.48 -10.58 -15.11
CA HIS A 25 -36.93 -9.20 -15.08
C HIS A 25 -37.55 -8.68 -13.77
N VAL A 26 -36.75 -8.04 -12.96
CA VAL A 26 -36.94 -6.73 -12.30
C VAL A 26 -35.77 -6.49 -11.34
N ILE A 27 -35.25 -5.30 -11.30
CA ILE A 27 -34.19 -4.68 -10.49
C ILE A 27 -32.89 -4.42 -11.28
N ALA A 28 -32.96 -3.47 -12.18
CA ALA A 28 -31.79 -2.84 -12.77
C ALA A 28 -31.92 -1.31 -12.66
N ALA A 29 -31.98 -0.79 -11.45
CA ALA A 29 -31.77 0.64 -11.20
C ALA A 29 -31.30 0.77 -9.74
N ASP A 30 -30.05 1.19 -9.53
CA ASP A 30 -29.41 1.58 -8.27
C ASP A 30 -28.41 0.63 -7.59
N LEU A 31 -27.95 -0.44 -8.21
CA LEU A 31 -26.76 -1.14 -7.72
C LEU A 31 -25.53 -0.69 -8.50
N ARG A 32 -24.49 -0.23 -7.78
CA ARG A 32 -23.20 0.14 -8.37
C ARG A 32 -22.59 -1.07 -9.09
N PRO A 33 -21.92 -0.89 -10.23
CA PRO A 33 -21.36 -1.99 -11.05
C PRO A 33 -20.43 -2.96 -10.32
N ASP A 34 -19.76 -2.50 -9.28
CA ASP A 34 -18.85 -3.24 -8.44
C ASP A 34 -19.55 -4.24 -7.50
N VAL A 35 -20.80 -3.97 -7.11
CA VAL A 35 -21.61 -4.85 -6.26
C VAL A 35 -22.32 -5.92 -7.09
N PHE A 36 -22.76 -5.59 -8.31
CA PHE A 36 -23.47 -6.51 -9.20
C PHE A 36 -22.59 -7.71 -9.64
N LEU A 37 -21.29 -7.46 -9.88
CA LEU A 37 -20.37 -8.52 -10.28
C LEU A 37 -20.14 -9.57 -9.17
N TRP A 38 -20.23 -9.18 -7.91
CA TRP A 38 -20.06 -10.07 -6.76
C TRP A 38 -21.26 -11.01 -6.54
N VAL A 39 -22.46 -10.56 -6.85
CA VAL A 39 -23.71 -11.35 -6.69
C VAL A 39 -23.84 -12.41 -7.78
N CYS A 40 -23.45 -12.10 -9.02
CA CYS A 40 -23.53 -13.05 -10.15
C CYS A 40 -22.48 -14.18 -10.11
N MET A 41 -21.47 -14.11 -9.24
CA MET A 41 -20.43 -15.15 -9.11
C MET A 41 -20.78 -16.29 -8.15
N MET A 42 -21.94 -16.24 -7.49
CA MET A 42 -22.34 -17.26 -6.53
C MET A 42 -22.88 -18.57 -7.16
N ASP A 43 -23.16 -18.59 -8.46
CA ASP A 43 -23.73 -19.78 -9.14
C ASP A 43 -22.70 -20.76 -9.71
N ILE A 44 -21.41 -20.61 -9.37
CA ILE A 44 -20.38 -21.54 -9.84
C ILE A 44 -20.12 -22.61 -8.78
N ALA A 45 -20.50 -23.85 -9.10
CA ALA A 45 -20.34 -25.02 -8.27
C ALA A 45 -18.92 -25.18 -7.68
N VAL A 46 -18.85 -25.39 -6.38
CA VAL A 46 -17.62 -25.64 -5.60
C VAL A 46 -17.22 -27.11 -5.78
N ASP A 47 -16.08 -27.36 -6.40
CA ASP A 47 -15.44 -28.67 -6.37
C ASP A 47 -14.90 -28.96 -4.97
N GLN A 48 -15.43 -29.99 -4.32
CA GLN A 48 -15.17 -30.34 -2.92
C GLN A 48 -13.80 -31.00 -2.66
N GLY A 49 -12.92 -31.05 -3.66
CA GLY A 49 -11.62 -31.74 -3.57
C GLY A 49 -10.52 -31.02 -2.77
N PHE A 50 -10.70 -29.78 -2.30
CA PHE A 50 -9.59 -28.92 -1.84
C PHE A 50 -9.42 -28.77 -0.32
N LEU A 51 -10.15 -29.50 0.51
CA LEU A 51 -10.24 -29.25 1.97
C LEU A 51 -9.42 -30.18 2.88
N ARG A 52 -8.42 -30.90 2.37
CA ARG A 52 -7.54 -31.70 3.24
C ARG A 52 -6.06 -31.47 2.93
N GLN A 53 -5.45 -30.44 3.50
CA GLN A 53 -4.01 -30.43 3.72
C GLN A 53 -3.72 -30.31 5.23
N ARG A 54 -3.02 -31.33 5.76
CA ARG A 54 -2.58 -31.45 7.14
C ARG A 54 -1.55 -30.36 7.47
N LEU A 55 -1.64 -29.81 8.67
CA LEU A 55 -0.63 -28.97 9.29
C LEU A 55 0.65 -29.79 9.55
N PRO A 56 1.85 -29.27 9.24
CA PRO A 56 3.08 -29.93 9.62
C PRO A 56 3.37 -29.75 11.11
N SER A 57 3.88 -30.83 11.73
CA SER A 57 4.31 -30.91 13.11
C SER A 57 5.54 -30.04 13.38
N LYS A 58 5.63 -29.60 14.63
CA LYS A 58 6.75 -28.85 15.18
C LYS A 58 8.03 -29.69 15.19
N ASP A 59 9.08 -29.18 14.57
CA ASP A 59 10.45 -29.47 14.97
C ASP A 59 11.21 -28.15 15.05
N VAL A 60 11.60 -27.80 16.26
CA VAL A 60 12.42 -26.62 16.56
C VAL A 60 13.87 -27.07 16.56
N SER A 61 14.58 -26.87 15.48
CA SER A 61 16.04 -27.02 15.42
C SER A 61 16.69 -25.65 15.64
N THR A 62 17.46 -25.58 16.70
CA THR A 62 18.25 -24.40 17.07
C THR A 62 19.59 -24.39 16.37
N THR A 63 19.66 -23.76 15.21
CA THR A 63 20.91 -23.19 14.65
C THR A 63 20.54 -22.01 13.76
N ARG A 64 20.91 -20.80 14.21
CA ARG A 64 20.67 -19.53 13.50
C ARG A 64 21.59 -19.41 12.27
N ALA A 65 21.23 -20.04 11.17
CA ALA A 65 21.59 -19.51 9.86
C ALA A 65 20.49 -18.50 9.49
N LEU A 66 20.87 -17.31 8.98
CA LEU A 66 19.92 -16.35 8.41
C LEU A 66 19.10 -17.10 7.35
N ASP A 67 17.78 -17.10 7.50
CA ASP A 67 16.92 -17.71 6.51
C ASP A 67 17.11 -17.01 5.16
N ARG A 68 17.26 -17.80 4.09
CA ARG A 68 17.31 -17.23 2.76
C ARG A 68 15.97 -16.57 2.43
N TYR A 69 16.00 -15.52 1.60
CA TYR A 69 14.80 -14.90 1.08
C TYR A 69 13.83 -15.94 0.48
N ASP A 70 12.58 -15.97 0.98
CA ASP A 70 11.52 -16.80 0.40
C ASP A 70 10.79 -16.03 -0.72
N PRO A 71 10.99 -16.41 -2.00
CA PRO A 71 10.32 -15.75 -3.12
C PRO A 71 8.82 -16.08 -3.21
N THR A 72 8.35 -17.08 -2.48
CA THR A 72 6.97 -17.58 -2.54
C THR A 72 6.11 -17.17 -1.36
N TYR A 73 6.66 -16.38 -0.42
CA TYR A 73 5.94 -15.90 0.75
C TYR A 73 4.56 -15.32 0.39
N ASP A 74 3.54 -15.71 1.16
CA ASP A 74 2.16 -15.20 1.01
C ASP A 74 1.56 -14.87 2.38
N PRO A 75 1.26 -13.58 2.67
CA PRO A 75 0.75 -13.14 3.97
C PRO A 75 -0.64 -13.68 4.33
N LEU A 76 -1.39 -14.22 3.35
CA LEU A 76 -2.68 -14.86 3.62
C LEU A 76 -2.56 -16.33 4.02
N VAL A 77 -1.38 -16.92 3.85
CA VAL A 77 -1.12 -18.35 4.09
C VAL A 77 -0.12 -18.54 5.22
N ALA A 78 0.96 -17.78 5.21
CA ALA A 78 2.02 -17.89 6.20
C ALA A 78 1.61 -17.26 7.55
N SER A 79 1.96 -17.91 8.64
CA SER A 79 1.72 -17.41 10.00
C SER A 79 2.70 -16.31 10.42
N THR A 80 3.85 -16.23 9.78
CA THR A 80 4.90 -15.23 10.02
C THR A 80 5.58 -14.85 8.71
N PRO A 81 6.09 -13.63 8.56
CA PRO A 81 6.88 -13.23 7.40
C PRO A 81 8.31 -13.83 7.38
N GLY A 82 8.66 -14.71 8.32
CA GLY A 82 9.97 -15.30 8.50
C GLY A 82 10.69 -14.77 9.74
N CYS A 83 11.98 -15.10 9.86
CA CYS A 83 12.84 -14.63 10.94
C CYS A 83 14.26 -14.41 10.39
N GLY A 84 14.64 -13.14 10.21
CA GLY A 84 15.99 -12.77 9.73
C GLY A 84 16.26 -13.04 8.25
N GLN A 85 15.23 -13.18 7.41
CA GLN A 85 15.41 -13.39 5.98
C GLN A 85 16.21 -12.26 5.33
N ASP A 86 17.04 -12.63 4.35
CA ASP A 86 17.76 -11.68 3.51
C ASP A 86 16.79 -10.87 2.61
N TYR A 87 17.29 -9.74 2.10
CA TYR A 87 16.53 -8.92 1.18
C TYR A 87 16.19 -9.66 -0.12
N SER A 88 15.04 -9.34 -0.69
CA SER A 88 14.76 -9.65 -2.08
C SER A 88 15.80 -8.97 -2.99
N PRO A 89 16.29 -9.63 -4.05
CA PRO A 89 17.32 -9.08 -4.95
C PRO A 89 16.74 -7.98 -5.85
N THR A 90 16.39 -6.84 -5.25
CA THR A 90 15.87 -5.68 -5.97
C THR A 90 17.01 -4.81 -6.50
N TYR A 91 16.76 -4.05 -7.56
CA TYR A 91 17.66 -2.99 -8.00
C TYR A 91 18.01 -2.03 -6.84
N TRP A 92 17.03 -1.72 -6.00
CA TRP A 92 17.21 -0.79 -4.87
C TRP A 92 18.21 -1.31 -3.84
N ILE A 93 18.15 -2.59 -3.48
CA ILE A 93 19.11 -3.19 -2.54
C ILE A 93 20.49 -3.32 -3.17
N ALA A 94 20.55 -3.68 -4.46
CA ALA A 94 21.82 -3.83 -5.17
C ALA A 94 22.60 -2.50 -5.32
N THR A 95 21.91 -1.36 -5.22
CA THR A 95 22.49 -0.02 -5.48
C THR A 95 22.46 0.92 -4.28
N ALA A 96 21.90 0.50 -3.14
CA ALA A 96 21.82 1.34 -1.93
C ALA A 96 23.11 1.43 -1.11
N GLY A 97 24.08 0.56 -1.39
CA GLY A 97 25.23 0.36 -0.52
C GLY A 97 24.91 -0.51 0.72
N GLU A 98 25.82 -0.58 1.66
CA GLU A 98 25.67 -1.39 2.86
C GLU A 98 24.53 -0.86 3.77
N PRO A 99 23.67 -1.73 4.29
CA PRO A 99 22.68 -1.34 5.28
C PRO A 99 23.34 -0.72 6.51
N PRO A 100 22.77 0.35 7.08
CA PRO A 100 23.27 0.90 8.34
C PRO A 100 23.16 -0.10 9.47
N ALA A 101 23.99 0.08 10.51
CA ALA A 101 23.91 -0.69 11.73
C ALA A 101 22.51 -0.60 12.38
N ASP A 102 22.03 -1.70 12.87
CA ASP A 102 20.83 -1.86 13.71
C ASP A 102 21.22 -2.28 15.15
N ASP A 103 20.25 -2.65 15.97
CA ASP A 103 20.49 -3.01 17.37
C ASP A 103 20.50 -4.53 17.60
N GLY A 104 20.59 -5.32 16.53
CA GLY A 104 20.54 -6.78 16.58
C GLY A 104 19.17 -7.32 17.00
N PRO A 105 18.96 -8.63 16.98
CA PRO A 105 17.70 -9.23 17.41
C PRO A 105 17.46 -9.02 18.92
N ILE A 106 16.19 -9.09 19.34
CA ILE A 106 15.86 -9.21 20.76
C ILE A 106 16.52 -10.48 21.31
N ASP A 107 17.22 -10.35 22.43
CA ASP A 107 18.03 -11.40 23.06
C ASP A 107 17.63 -11.67 24.53
N SER A 108 16.73 -10.84 25.08
CA SER A 108 16.29 -10.91 26.47
C SER A 108 14.92 -10.24 26.64
N ASP A 109 14.26 -10.51 27.75
CA ASP A 109 13.03 -9.84 28.13
C ASP A 109 13.28 -8.34 28.34
N ARG A 110 12.36 -7.51 27.87
CA ARG A 110 12.45 -6.03 27.93
C ARG A 110 11.12 -5.40 28.31
N GLU A 111 11.21 -4.29 29.03
CA GLU A 111 10.09 -3.37 29.26
C GLU A 111 10.31 -2.07 28.48
N VAL A 112 9.29 -1.63 27.75
CA VAL A 112 9.34 -0.42 26.91
C VAL A 112 8.03 0.35 26.99
N ASP A 113 8.08 1.66 26.80
CA ASP A 113 6.85 2.45 26.73
C ASP A 113 6.09 2.18 25.44
N VAL A 114 6.79 2.18 24.31
CA VAL A 114 6.19 1.98 22.98
C VAL A 114 6.96 0.93 22.19
N ALA A 115 6.26 -0.11 21.75
CA ALA A 115 6.75 -1.05 20.75
C ALA A 115 6.09 -0.74 19.38
N ILE A 116 6.90 -0.75 18.32
CA ILE A 116 6.42 -0.62 16.93
C ILE A 116 6.72 -1.93 16.20
N ILE A 117 5.70 -2.56 15.65
CA ILE A 117 5.85 -3.80 14.86
C ILE A 117 5.94 -3.44 13.38
N GLY A 118 7.10 -3.70 12.78
CA GLY A 118 7.46 -3.38 11.40
C GLY A 118 8.35 -2.15 11.27
N SER A 119 9.52 -2.32 10.68
CA SER A 119 10.53 -1.29 10.44
C SER A 119 10.47 -0.68 9.03
N GLY A 120 9.33 -0.75 8.36
CA GLY A 120 9.11 -0.07 7.08
C GLY A 120 9.03 1.46 7.23
N PHE A 121 8.74 2.17 6.14
CA PHE A 121 8.62 3.64 6.13
C PHE A 121 7.71 4.16 7.24
N THR A 122 6.56 3.52 7.46
CA THR A 122 5.61 3.92 8.51
C THR A 122 6.20 3.77 9.91
N GLY A 123 6.75 2.59 10.22
CA GLY A 123 7.26 2.31 11.57
C GLY A 123 8.46 3.16 11.94
N LEU A 124 9.42 3.30 11.00
CA LEU A 124 10.59 4.14 11.24
C LEU A 124 10.20 5.63 11.32
N SER A 125 9.29 6.11 10.47
CA SER A 125 8.78 7.48 10.57
C SER A 125 8.03 7.74 11.89
N ALA A 126 7.27 6.75 12.38
CA ALA A 126 6.62 6.85 13.68
C ALA A 126 7.65 6.93 14.81
N ALA A 127 8.70 6.11 14.77
CA ALA A 127 9.79 6.16 15.76
C ALA A 127 10.52 7.51 15.75
N ILE A 128 10.80 8.06 14.55
CA ILE A 128 11.41 9.39 14.39
C ILE A 128 10.50 10.47 14.98
N ALA A 129 9.21 10.47 14.64
CA ALA A 129 8.27 11.49 15.10
C ALA A 129 8.01 11.39 16.62
N LEU A 130 7.89 10.18 17.18
CA LEU A 130 7.79 9.97 18.63
C LEU A 130 8.98 10.57 19.37
N ALA A 131 10.20 10.28 18.91
CA ALA A 131 11.41 10.76 19.57
C ALA A 131 11.60 12.27 19.41
N ARG A 132 11.45 12.79 18.17
CA ARG A 132 11.72 14.19 17.85
C ARG A 132 10.65 15.15 18.39
N ASP A 133 9.38 14.79 18.22
CA ASP A 133 8.26 15.71 18.47
C ASP A 133 7.63 15.51 19.85
N HIS A 134 7.83 14.35 20.47
CA HIS A 134 7.17 13.95 21.73
C HIS A 134 8.13 13.45 22.81
N GLY A 135 9.44 13.33 22.53
CA GLY A 135 10.43 12.86 23.48
C GLY A 135 10.30 11.37 23.89
N VAL A 136 9.52 10.60 23.12
CA VAL A 136 9.24 9.17 23.41
C VAL A 136 10.15 8.28 22.55
N ARG A 137 10.96 7.44 23.20
CA ARG A 137 11.84 6.48 22.51
C ARG A 137 11.09 5.18 22.30
N ALA A 138 10.94 4.77 21.04
CA ALA A 138 10.27 3.54 20.68
C ALA A 138 11.27 2.40 20.43
N THR A 139 10.83 1.17 20.71
CA THR A 139 11.49 -0.06 20.30
C THR A 139 10.78 -0.62 19.08
N VAL A 140 11.50 -0.75 17.96
CA VAL A 140 10.97 -1.26 16.70
C VAL A 140 11.35 -2.73 16.54
N LEU A 141 10.34 -3.58 16.34
CA LEU A 141 10.49 -5.03 16.13
C LEU A 141 10.27 -5.35 14.65
N GLU A 142 11.26 -5.95 14.02
CA GLU A 142 11.20 -6.35 12.61
C GLU A 142 11.44 -7.85 12.49
N ALA A 143 10.62 -8.49 11.68
CA ALA A 143 10.72 -9.94 11.52
C ALA A 143 11.99 -10.38 10.78
N ASN A 144 12.42 -9.61 9.78
CA ASN A 144 13.54 -9.93 8.90
C ASN A 144 14.63 -8.85 8.98
N ARG A 145 15.30 -8.54 7.87
CA ARG A 145 16.17 -7.37 7.76
C ARG A 145 15.36 -6.08 7.89
N VAL A 146 15.96 -5.01 8.37
CA VAL A 146 15.28 -3.71 8.53
C VAL A 146 14.68 -3.25 7.20
N SER A 147 13.40 -2.88 7.22
CA SER A 147 12.64 -2.47 6.02
C SER A 147 12.48 -3.56 4.94
N TRP A 148 12.66 -4.82 5.28
CA TRP A 148 12.62 -5.98 4.36
C TRP A 148 11.36 -6.03 3.47
N GLY A 149 10.24 -5.49 3.92
CA GLY A 149 8.96 -5.55 3.27
C GLY A 149 8.82 -4.66 2.02
N CYS A 150 7.67 -4.01 1.87
CA CYS A 150 7.33 -3.16 0.72
C CYS A 150 8.27 -1.94 0.58
N SER A 151 8.85 -1.46 1.67
CA SER A 151 9.65 -0.23 1.70
C SER A 151 10.89 -0.28 0.81
N VAL A 152 11.47 -1.46 0.58
CA VAL A 152 12.62 -1.64 -0.34
C VAL A 152 12.25 -2.36 -1.63
N ARG A 153 10.94 -2.51 -1.93
CA ARG A 153 10.43 -3.22 -3.13
C ARG A 153 9.49 -2.38 -3.98
N ASN A 154 9.14 -1.16 -3.57
CA ASN A 154 8.23 -0.27 -4.29
C ASN A 154 8.92 0.44 -5.47
N GLY A 155 8.17 1.19 -6.29
CA GLY A 155 8.68 1.90 -7.45
C GLY A 155 9.38 3.23 -7.13
N GLY A 156 9.50 3.63 -5.87
CA GLY A 156 10.12 4.90 -5.47
C GLY A 156 9.35 6.14 -5.93
N GLN A 157 8.04 6.05 -6.07
CA GLN A 157 7.17 7.16 -6.51
C GLN A 157 6.41 7.75 -5.32
N ALA A 158 6.85 8.91 -4.84
CA ALA A 158 6.21 9.68 -3.79
C ALA A 158 5.19 10.65 -4.43
N GLN A 159 3.96 10.22 -4.57
CA GLN A 159 2.85 11.03 -5.11
C GLN A 159 2.13 11.76 -3.97
N CYS A 160 1.62 12.98 -4.24
CA CYS A 160 0.81 13.74 -3.29
C CYS A 160 -0.62 13.17 -3.21
N ALA A 161 -0.75 11.94 -2.70
CA ALA A 161 -1.99 11.21 -2.63
C ALA A 161 -2.02 10.26 -1.44
N SER A 162 -3.24 10.00 -0.94
CA SER A 162 -3.54 8.94 0.01
C SER A 162 -4.53 7.97 -0.64
N GLY A 163 -4.19 6.68 -0.68
CA GLY A 163 -4.98 5.68 -1.39
C GLY A 163 -4.92 5.81 -2.91
N ARG A 164 -5.95 5.34 -3.63
CA ARG A 164 -5.97 5.30 -5.11
C ARG A 164 -7.13 6.04 -5.76
N LEU A 165 -7.95 6.70 -4.99
CA LEU A 165 -9.11 7.44 -5.49
C LEU A 165 -8.69 8.85 -5.94
N THR A 166 -9.34 9.36 -6.99
CA THR A 166 -9.18 10.75 -7.42
C THR A 166 -9.95 11.69 -6.48
N ARG A 167 -9.65 13.01 -6.55
CA ARG A 167 -10.36 14.01 -5.72
C ARG A 167 -11.85 14.07 -6.07
N SER A 168 -12.20 13.94 -7.34
CA SER A 168 -13.60 13.82 -7.77
C SER A 168 -14.31 12.61 -7.12
N GLN A 169 -13.60 11.48 -6.99
CA GLN A 169 -14.14 10.30 -6.31
C GLN A 169 -14.24 10.49 -4.79
N TRP A 170 -13.34 11.28 -4.17
CA TRP A 170 -13.46 11.65 -2.76
C TRP A 170 -14.72 12.49 -2.51
N ILE A 171 -14.95 13.52 -3.35
CA ILE A 171 -16.17 14.35 -3.26
C ILE A 171 -17.42 13.49 -3.39
N ALA A 172 -17.45 12.62 -4.40
CA ALA A 172 -18.61 11.75 -4.66
C ALA A 172 -18.90 10.76 -3.51
N ARG A 173 -17.86 10.31 -2.79
CA ARG A 173 -18.02 9.31 -1.71
C ARG A 173 -18.27 9.92 -0.35
N TRP A 174 -17.64 11.04 -0.04
CA TRP A 174 -17.56 11.55 1.34
C TRP A 174 -17.93 13.04 1.47
N GLY A 175 -18.33 13.66 0.38
CA GLY A 175 -18.67 15.09 0.34
C GLY A 175 -17.45 16.00 0.21
N LEU A 176 -17.73 17.28 -0.07
CA LEU A 176 -16.72 18.28 -0.38
C LEU A 176 -15.80 18.55 0.82
N ASP A 177 -16.36 18.76 2.02
CA ASP A 177 -15.58 19.10 3.21
C ASP A 177 -14.56 18.01 3.56
N THR A 178 -14.98 16.74 3.50
CA THR A 178 -14.07 15.60 3.72
C THR A 178 -13.00 15.54 2.64
N ALA A 179 -13.34 15.79 1.39
CA ALA A 179 -12.40 15.77 0.28
C ALA A 179 -11.36 16.89 0.40
N LEU A 180 -11.77 18.10 0.79
CA LEU A 180 -10.86 19.23 1.07
C LEU A 180 -9.91 18.90 2.24
N ALA A 181 -10.43 18.35 3.32
CA ALA A 181 -9.61 17.95 4.46
C ALA A 181 -8.59 16.83 4.10
N LEU A 182 -8.98 15.86 3.26
CA LEU A 182 -8.09 14.84 2.74
C LEU A 182 -7.00 15.42 1.84
N HIS A 183 -7.34 16.41 1.02
CA HIS A 183 -6.37 17.07 0.16
C HIS A 183 -5.35 17.85 0.98
N ALA A 184 -5.81 18.64 1.94
CA ALA A 184 -4.94 19.35 2.88
C ALA A 184 -4.01 18.40 3.65
N GLU A 185 -4.53 17.24 4.08
CA GLU A 185 -3.71 16.19 4.71
C GLU A 185 -2.64 15.62 3.77
N CYS A 186 -2.92 15.46 2.48
CA CYS A 186 -1.92 15.01 1.51
C CYS A 186 -0.84 16.06 1.26
N LEU A 187 -1.21 17.35 1.18
CA LEU A 187 -0.26 18.45 1.04
C LEU A 187 0.64 18.58 2.28
N ASP A 188 0.06 18.58 3.49
CA ASP A 188 0.82 18.58 4.75
C ASP A 188 1.75 17.36 4.83
N GLY A 189 1.29 16.20 4.35
CA GLY A 189 2.08 14.98 4.26
C GLY A 189 3.26 15.11 3.30
N MET A 190 3.08 15.75 2.14
CA MET A 190 4.14 15.98 1.17
C MET A 190 5.19 16.94 1.72
N GLU A 191 4.77 18.03 2.36
CA GLU A 191 5.67 18.98 3.01
C GLU A 191 6.43 18.34 4.19
N TYR A 192 5.75 17.53 5.00
CA TYR A 192 6.42 16.75 6.03
C TYR A 192 7.44 15.78 5.44
N PHE A 193 7.09 15.06 4.38
CA PHE A 193 7.98 14.12 3.70
C PHE A 193 9.23 14.82 3.16
N LYS A 194 9.07 15.94 2.44
CA LYS A 194 10.19 16.76 1.94
C LYS A 194 11.14 17.18 3.07
N ARG A 195 10.60 17.68 4.19
CA ARG A 195 11.42 18.04 5.37
C ARG A 195 12.12 16.83 5.99
N LEU A 196 11.43 15.69 6.06
CA LEU A 196 11.98 14.47 6.67
C LEU A 196 13.16 13.92 5.88
N ILE A 197 13.16 14.07 4.56
CA ILE A 197 14.20 13.53 3.67
C ILE A 197 15.27 14.55 3.30
N ALA A 198 15.18 15.80 3.73
CA ALA A 198 16.03 16.90 3.28
C ALA A 198 17.55 16.65 3.49
N ASP A 199 17.91 15.85 4.47
CA ASP A 199 19.27 15.46 4.81
C ASP A 199 19.56 13.96 4.54
N ILE A 200 18.70 13.29 3.77
CA ILE A 200 18.87 11.90 3.35
C ILE A 200 19.25 11.87 1.87
N ASP A 201 20.43 11.35 1.57
CA ASP A 201 20.81 11.05 0.19
C ASP A 201 20.01 9.83 -0.30
N CYS A 202 18.88 10.08 -0.93
CA CYS A 202 17.98 9.05 -1.49
C CYS A 202 17.64 9.31 -2.96
N ASP A 203 18.57 9.89 -3.72
CA ASP A 203 18.48 10.12 -5.17
C ASP A 203 17.17 10.82 -5.57
N VAL A 204 16.85 11.93 -4.91
CA VAL A 204 15.59 12.66 -5.14
C VAL A 204 15.50 13.19 -6.56
N GLN A 205 14.43 12.82 -7.26
CA GLN A 205 14.08 13.32 -8.60
C GLN A 205 12.81 14.16 -8.49
N PRO A 206 12.90 15.48 -8.54
CA PRO A 206 11.75 16.39 -8.48
C PRO A 206 11.01 16.44 -9.82
N GLY A 207 9.90 17.18 -9.88
CA GLY A 207 9.22 17.52 -11.13
C GLY A 207 7.72 17.17 -11.16
N GLY A 208 7.18 16.61 -10.07
CA GLY A 208 5.77 16.28 -9.99
C GLY A 208 5.44 14.88 -10.52
N HIS A 209 4.17 14.67 -10.81
CA HIS A 209 3.61 13.40 -11.26
C HIS A 209 2.91 13.56 -12.62
N LEU A 210 3.22 12.66 -13.56
CA LEU A 210 2.50 12.54 -14.83
C LEU A 210 1.49 11.39 -14.75
N TYR A 211 0.20 11.72 -14.88
CA TYR A 211 -0.86 10.72 -14.98
C TYR A 211 -1.26 10.57 -16.44
N VAL A 212 -0.73 9.55 -17.11
CA VAL A 212 -0.80 9.37 -18.57
C VAL A 212 -2.08 8.67 -18.97
N ALA A 213 -2.82 9.24 -19.91
CA ALA A 213 -3.93 8.57 -20.57
C ALA A 213 -3.40 7.53 -21.55
N HIS A 214 -3.47 6.25 -21.22
CA HIS A 214 -2.96 5.16 -22.07
C HIS A 214 -3.78 4.94 -23.37
N ARG A 215 -4.86 5.71 -23.57
CA ARG A 215 -5.68 5.77 -24.78
C ARG A 215 -6.56 7.03 -24.77
N ALA A 216 -7.01 7.47 -25.95
CA ALA A 216 -7.76 8.71 -26.11
C ALA A 216 -9.07 8.75 -25.28
N ALA A 217 -9.76 7.63 -25.14
CA ALA A 217 -10.98 7.53 -24.34
C ALA A 217 -10.79 7.87 -22.84
N ARG A 218 -9.54 7.96 -22.35
CA ARG A 218 -9.23 8.33 -20.96
C ARG A 218 -8.95 9.82 -20.78
N MET A 219 -8.70 10.57 -21.84
CA MET A 219 -8.45 12.01 -21.74
C MET A 219 -9.60 12.80 -21.09
N PRO A 220 -10.89 12.59 -21.44
CA PRO A 220 -11.98 13.34 -20.79
C PRO A 220 -12.07 13.13 -19.28
N MET A 221 -11.61 11.99 -18.76
CA MET A 221 -11.52 11.77 -17.31
C MET A 221 -10.43 12.63 -16.68
N LEU A 222 -9.25 12.71 -17.31
CA LEU A 222 -8.14 13.55 -16.82
C LEU A 222 -8.48 15.04 -16.89
N GLU A 223 -9.12 15.47 -17.96
CA GLU A 223 -9.57 16.87 -18.14
C GLU A 223 -10.54 17.30 -17.03
N ARG A 224 -11.54 16.45 -16.73
CA ARG A 224 -12.46 16.70 -15.62
C ARG A 224 -11.75 16.73 -14.28
N GLU A 225 -10.83 15.80 -14.04
CA GLU A 225 -10.09 15.76 -12.78
C GLU A 225 -9.17 16.99 -12.62
N ALA A 226 -8.45 17.39 -13.67
CA ALA A 226 -7.62 18.59 -13.67
C ALA A 226 -8.45 19.87 -13.41
N LYS A 227 -9.64 19.94 -14.00
CA LYS A 227 -10.57 21.04 -13.73
C LYS A 227 -10.97 21.09 -12.25
N VAL A 228 -11.37 19.96 -11.69
CA VAL A 228 -11.73 19.86 -10.27
C VAL A 228 -10.54 20.22 -9.37
N LEU A 229 -9.34 19.76 -9.68
CA LEU A 229 -8.13 20.09 -8.93
C LEU A 229 -7.87 21.60 -8.90
N ARG A 230 -7.97 22.28 -10.04
CA ARG A 230 -7.76 23.74 -10.12
C ARG A 230 -8.88 24.54 -9.46
N GLU A 231 -10.15 24.24 -9.79
CA GLU A 231 -11.29 25.08 -9.39
C GLU A 231 -11.76 24.85 -7.96
N VAL A 232 -11.56 23.64 -7.42
CA VAL A 232 -12.09 23.25 -6.10
C VAL A 232 -10.97 23.14 -5.07
N PHE A 233 -9.78 22.69 -5.46
CA PHE A 233 -8.68 22.40 -4.52
C PHE A 233 -7.53 23.40 -4.61
N ASP A 234 -7.63 24.42 -5.48
CA ASP A 234 -6.55 25.39 -5.73
C ASP A 234 -5.19 24.69 -5.99
N TYR A 235 -5.23 23.64 -6.81
CA TYR A 235 -4.09 22.78 -7.08
C TYR A 235 -3.78 22.78 -8.58
N ASP A 236 -2.62 23.32 -8.98
CA ASP A 236 -2.26 23.60 -10.39
C ASP A 236 -1.96 22.31 -11.18
N ALA A 237 -3.01 21.55 -11.47
CA ALA A 237 -2.96 20.40 -12.36
C ALA A 237 -3.16 20.84 -13.82
N GLN A 238 -2.22 20.48 -14.69
CA GLN A 238 -2.23 20.87 -16.10
C GLN A 238 -2.52 19.69 -16.99
N ILE A 239 -3.27 19.93 -18.09
CA ILE A 239 -3.48 18.95 -19.15
C ILE A 239 -2.41 19.15 -20.22
N LEU A 240 -1.72 18.07 -20.55
CA LEU A 240 -0.75 17.98 -21.63
C LEU A 240 -1.35 17.15 -22.76
N ASP A 241 -1.45 17.71 -23.95
CA ASP A 241 -1.77 16.93 -25.14
C ASP A 241 -0.62 15.98 -25.53
N ALA A 242 -0.87 15.06 -26.44
CA ALA A 242 0.12 14.07 -26.86
C ALA A 242 1.37 14.71 -27.48
N VAL A 243 1.23 15.84 -28.18
CA VAL A 243 2.35 16.54 -28.83
C VAL A 243 3.25 17.19 -27.78
N THR A 244 2.65 17.91 -26.85
CA THR A 244 3.37 18.56 -25.72
C THR A 244 4.06 17.51 -24.82
N LEU A 245 3.34 16.42 -24.48
CA LEU A 245 3.90 15.33 -23.68
C LEU A 245 5.11 14.69 -24.36
N ARG A 246 4.99 14.35 -25.64
CA ARG A 246 6.05 13.75 -26.44
C ARG A 246 7.26 14.67 -26.58
N ARG A 247 7.02 15.94 -26.85
CA ARG A 247 8.08 16.93 -27.11
C ARG A 247 8.91 17.26 -25.86
N HIS A 248 8.24 17.39 -24.70
CA HIS A 248 8.88 17.97 -23.51
C HIS A 248 9.10 17.00 -22.36
N TYR A 249 8.41 15.85 -22.33
CA TYR A 249 8.46 14.93 -21.20
C TYR A 249 8.84 13.51 -21.59
N ILE A 250 7.99 12.82 -22.35
CA ILE A 250 8.22 11.43 -22.69
C ILE A 250 7.50 11.02 -23.99
N ASP A 251 8.17 10.27 -24.85
CA ASP A 251 7.59 9.73 -26.08
C ASP A 251 7.00 8.34 -25.83
N ASP A 252 6.00 8.25 -24.96
CA ASP A 252 5.21 7.04 -24.73
C ASP A 252 4.22 6.84 -25.90
N HIS A 253 4.43 5.80 -26.72
CA HIS A 253 3.60 5.52 -27.92
C HIS A 253 2.15 5.14 -27.59
N GLU A 254 1.85 4.69 -26.36
CA GLU A 254 0.47 4.46 -25.93
C GLU A 254 -0.21 5.74 -25.42
N ALA A 255 0.54 6.82 -25.17
CA ALA A 255 0.01 8.01 -24.51
C ALA A 255 -0.83 8.88 -25.46
N ALA A 256 -2.10 9.10 -25.11
CA ALA A 256 -2.97 10.08 -25.76
C ALA A 256 -2.83 11.50 -25.19
N GLY A 257 -2.10 11.65 -24.10
CA GLY A 257 -1.86 12.87 -23.34
C GLY A 257 -1.68 12.53 -21.86
N ALA A 258 -1.60 13.56 -21.01
CA ALA A 258 -1.41 13.37 -19.57
C ALA A 258 -2.04 14.51 -18.76
N MET A 259 -2.27 14.26 -17.48
CA MET A 259 -2.40 15.29 -16.46
C MET A 259 -1.08 15.38 -15.70
N HIS A 260 -0.51 16.56 -15.61
CA HIS A 260 0.64 16.88 -14.78
C HIS A 260 0.17 17.46 -13.45
N GLU A 261 0.51 16.80 -12.37
CA GLU A 261 0.34 17.29 -10.99
C GLU A 261 1.68 17.87 -10.50
N PRO A 262 1.72 19.08 -9.89
CA PRO A 262 2.97 19.75 -9.55
C PRO A 262 3.75 19.03 -8.44
N GLU A 263 3.06 18.29 -7.57
CA GLU A 263 3.64 17.60 -6.44
C GLU A 263 3.89 16.13 -6.75
N GLY A 264 5.12 15.70 -6.56
CA GLY A 264 5.57 14.33 -6.72
C GLY A 264 7.09 14.25 -6.80
N LEU A 265 7.64 13.19 -6.23
CA LEU A 265 9.09 12.96 -6.20
C LEU A 265 9.42 11.52 -6.55
N GLY A 266 10.45 11.31 -7.36
CA GLY A 266 11.15 10.05 -7.45
C GLY A 266 12.15 9.93 -6.31
N VAL A 267 12.24 8.77 -5.67
CA VAL A 267 13.27 8.51 -4.64
C VAL A 267 13.86 7.12 -4.81
N HIS A 268 15.00 6.88 -4.23
CA HIS A 268 15.60 5.56 -4.11
C HIS A 268 15.09 4.87 -2.83
N PRO A 269 14.17 3.90 -2.90
CA PRO A 269 13.47 3.37 -1.72
C PRO A 269 14.38 2.79 -0.63
N ALA A 270 15.44 2.06 -1.01
CA ALA A 270 16.32 1.47 -0.01
C ALA A 270 17.20 2.51 0.68
N LYS A 271 17.76 3.49 -0.06
CA LYS A 271 18.49 4.62 0.53
C LYS A 271 17.60 5.43 1.48
N LEU A 272 16.34 5.66 1.10
CA LEU A 272 15.34 6.30 1.95
C LEU A 272 15.11 5.52 3.25
N ALA A 273 14.89 4.20 3.15
CA ALA A 273 14.69 3.33 4.31
C ALA A 273 15.91 3.34 5.24
N PHE A 274 17.11 3.27 4.67
CA PHE A 274 18.37 3.33 5.41
C PHE A 274 18.60 4.69 6.07
N GLY A 275 18.19 5.77 5.40
CA GLY A 275 18.19 7.11 5.98
C GLY A 275 17.24 7.22 7.19
N TYR A 276 16.04 6.65 7.09
CA TYR A 276 15.10 6.61 8.22
C TYR A 276 15.65 5.80 9.38
N LEU A 277 16.29 4.64 9.13
CA LEU A 277 16.93 3.85 10.17
C LEU A 277 18.00 4.66 10.90
N LYS A 278 18.91 5.33 10.17
CA LYS A 278 19.93 6.20 10.76
C LYS A 278 19.32 7.29 11.64
N LYS A 279 18.29 7.98 11.14
CA LYS A 279 17.59 9.04 11.89
C LYS A 279 16.90 8.52 13.15
N ALA A 280 16.15 7.42 13.04
CA ALA A 280 15.44 6.85 14.19
C ALA A 280 16.41 6.49 15.32
N ARG A 281 17.52 5.82 14.97
CA ARG A 281 18.55 5.44 15.95
C ARG A 281 19.29 6.65 16.52
N ALA A 282 19.61 7.64 15.71
CA ALA A 282 20.25 8.89 16.18
C ALA A 282 19.37 9.65 17.19
N LEU A 283 18.04 9.49 17.10
CA LEU A 283 17.07 10.06 18.05
C LEU A 283 16.81 9.14 19.27
N GLY A 284 17.49 7.99 19.35
CA GLY A 284 17.44 7.08 20.49
C GLY A 284 16.37 5.99 20.41
N ALA A 285 15.71 5.80 19.27
CA ALA A 285 14.91 4.60 19.03
C ALA A 285 15.83 3.39 18.84
N THR A 286 15.39 2.19 19.29
CA THR A 286 16.09 0.93 19.02
C THR A 286 15.36 0.16 17.93
N VAL A 287 16.10 -0.52 17.03
CA VAL A 287 15.55 -1.25 15.91
C VAL A 287 16.10 -2.66 15.85
N HIS A 288 15.25 -3.64 16.12
CA HIS A 288 15.61 -5.04 16.31
C HIS A 288 15.13 -5.90 15.13
N PRO A 289 16.01 -6.21 14.13
CA PRO A 289 15.74 -7.19 13.09
C PRO A 289 15.66 -8.61 13.64
N ALA A 290 15.26 -9.57 12.83
CA ALA A 290 15.11 -10.98 13.18
C ALA A 290 14.33 -11.21 14.50
N SER A 291 13.36 -10.32 14.78
CA SER A 291 12.54 -10.31 15.99
C SER A 291 11.05 -10.33 15.65
N PRO A 292 10.56 -11.36 14.92
CA PRO A 292 9.14 -11.48 14.61
C PRO A 292 8.31 -11.60 15.88
N VAL A 293 7.20 -10.88 15.94
CA VAL A 293 6.20 -11.08 16.98
C VAL A 293 5.41 -12.34 16.66
N GLN A 294 5.63 -13.39 17.43
CA GLN A 294 5.04 -14.72 17.24
C GLN A 294 3.81 -14.96 18.12
N GLY A 295 3.68 -14.20 19.19
CA GLY A 295 2.55 -14.23 20.10
C GLY A 295 2.32 -12.86 20.72
N TRP A 296 1.06 -12.55 21.02
CA TRP A 296 0.67 -11.28 21.60
C TRP A 296 -0.47 -11.47 22.60
N VAL A 297 -0.22 -11.13 23.86
CA VAL A 297 -1.21 -11.16 24.93
C VAL A 297 -1.25 -9.79 25.60
N THR A 298 -2.45 -9.27 25.85
CA THR A 298 -2.65 -8.06 26.66
C THR A 298 -3.13 -8.47 28.05
N LYS A 299 -2.38 -8.07 29.08
CA LYS A 299 -2.68 -8.39 30.47
C LYS A 299 -2.22 -7.24 31.38
N ASP A 300 -3.06 -6.85 32.33
CA ASP A 300 -2.76 -5.84 33.36
C ASP A 300 -2.27 -4.49 32.78
N GLY A 301 -2.87 -4.07 31.65
CA GLY A 301 -2.50 -2.84 30.94
C GLY A 301 -1.20 -2.90 30.15
N TRP A 302 -0.58 -4.09 30.04
CA TRP A 302 0.63 -4.33 29.27
C TRP A 302 0.39 -5.27 28.09
N HIS A 303 1.08 -5.01 27.01
CA HIS A 303 1.17 -5.89 25.84
C HIS A 303 2.43 -6.73 25.94
N HIS A 304 2.27 -8.04 25.99
CA HIS A 304 3.36 -9.01 26.00
C HIS A 304 3.57 -9.53 24.58
N LEU A 305 4.62 -9.07 23.90
CA LEU A 305 4.99 -9.44 22.56
C LEU A 305 6.08 -10.50 22.59
N GLN A 306 5.74 -11.74 22.24
CA GLN A 306 6.68 -12.85 22.23
C GLN A 306 7.53 -12.82 20.97
N THR A 307 8.85 -12.80 21.13
CA THR A 307 9.83 -12.92 20.05
C THR A 307 10.69 -14.17 20.27
N PRO A 308 11.47 -14.62 19.27
CA PRO A 308 12.37 -15.76 19.46
C PRO A 308 13.41 -15.60 20.57
N GLY A 309 13.79 -14.38 20.90
CA GLY A 309 14.85 -14.11 21.87
C GLY A 309 14.37 -13.56 23.22
N GLY A 310 13.07 -13.32 23.40
CA GLY A 310 12.51 -12.82 24.66
C GLY A 310 11.15 -12.18 24.49
N VAL A 311 10.55 -11.75 25.60
CA VAL A 311 9.26 -11.06 25.65
C VAL A 311 9.49 -9.56 25.75
N VAL A 312 8.94 -8.80 24.82
CA VAL A 312 8.88 -7.35 24.91
C VAL A 312 7.55 -6.94 25.53
N ARG A 313 7.60 -6.40 26.73
CA ARG A 313 6.45 -5.84 27.44
C ARG A 313 6.33 -4.36 27.10
N ALA A 314 5.23 -3.96 26.48
CA ALA A 314 5.01 -2.59 26.04
C ALA A 314 3.72 -2.00 26.63
N ARG A 315 3.73 -0.71 26.98
CA ARG A 315 2.51 0.01 27.39
C ARG A 315 1.63 0.35 26.20
N ALA A 316 2.24 0.65 25.06
CA ALA A 316 1.54 0.92 23.80
C ALA A 316 2.19 0.15 22.65
N VAL A 317 1.38 -0.30 21.70
CA VAL A 317 1.86 -1.00 20.52
C VAL A 317 1.33 -0.35 19.25
N ALA A 318 2.23 -0.01 18.32
CA ALA A 318 1.90 0.43 16.99
C ALA A 318 2.16 -0.68 15.96
N VAL A 319 1.19 -0.97 15.09
CA VAL A 319 1.34 -1.93 14.00
C VAL A 319 1.54 -1.20 12.68
N ALA A 320 2.69 -1.42 12.04
CA ALA A 320 3.14 -0.80 10.80
C ALA A 320 3.64 -1.84 9.78
N THR A 321 3.00 -3.01 9.74
CA THR A 321 3.44 -4.19 8.98
C THR A 321 2.99 -4.21 7.51
N GLY A 322 2.12 -3.28 7.10
CA GLY A 322 1.68 -3.10 5.71
C GLY A 322 1.18 -4.40 5.07
N GLY A 323 1.53 -4.64 3.83
CA GLY A 323 1.15 -5.83 3.05
C GLY A 323 1.73 -7.15 3.57
N TYR A 324 2.57 -7.11 4.58
CA TYR A 324 3.21 -8.27 5.23
C TYR A 324 2.57 -8.59 6.59
N THR A 325 1.43 -8.01 6.90
CA THR A 325 0.66 -8.28 8.11
C THR A 325 0.19 -9.74 8.14
N SER A 326 0.72 -10.52 9.06
CA SER A 326 0.30 -11.91 9.27
C SER A 326 -1.14 -11.99 9.78
N GLN A 327 -1.87 -13.03 9.36
CA GLN A 327 -3.23 -13.30 9.83
C GLN A 327 -3.29 -13.68 11.32
N THR A 328 -2.15 -14.08 11.89
CA THR A 328 -2.01 -14.51 13.29
C THR A 328 -1.45 -13.45 14.22
N LEU A 329 -1.02 -12.29 13.67
CA LEU A 329 -0.35 -11.25 14.47
C LEU A 329 -1.23 -10.74 15.60
N HIS A 330 -2.47 -10.38 15.31
CA HIS A 330 -3.45 -9.93 16.30
C HIS A 330 -4.88 -10.18 15.81
N PRO A 331 -5.83 -10.61 16.68
CA PRO A 331 -7.21 -10.92 16.27
C PRO A 331 -7.93 -9.77 15.53
N ARG A 332 -7.69 -8.51 15.93
CA ARG A 332 -8.31 -7.33 15.29
C ARG A 332 -7.83 -7.08 13.85
N LEU A 333 -6.71 -7.67 13.42
CA LEU A 333 -6.14 -7.52 12.08
C LEU A 333 -6.45 -8.71 11.18
N ARG A 334 -6.91 -9.80 11.76
CA ARG A 334 -7.23 -11.03 11.03
C ARG A 334 -8.26 -10.76 9.95
N ASN A 335 -7.96 -11.18 8.72
CA ASN A 335 -8.82 -11.03 7.55
C ASN A 335 -9.21 -9.57 7.18
N ARG A 336 -8.46 -8.55 7.65
CA ARG A 336 -8.79 -7.14 7.44
C ARG A 336 -8.08 -6.49 6.26
N LEU A 337 -7.04 -7.11 5.73
CA LEU A 337 -6.27 -6.60 4.60
C LEU A 337 -6.40 -7.51 3.38
N MET A 338 -6.29 -6.91 2.20
CA MET A 338 -6.13 -7.60 0.93
C MET A 338 -4.73 -7.33 0.39
N PRO A 339 -3.72 -8.15 0.76
CA PRO A 339 -2.42 -8.04 0.17
C PRO A 339 -2.48 -8.45 -1.31
N ILE A 340 -1.95 -7.60 -2.18
CA ILE A 340 -1.86 -7.84 -3.61
C ILE A 340 -0.42 -7.70 -4.09
N LEU A 341 0.00 -8.55 -5.04
CA LEU A 341 1.34 -8.52 -5.58
C LEU A 341 1.49 -7.45 -6.65
N SER A 342 2.65 -6.82 -6.66
CA SER A 342 3.13 -5.94 -7.70
C SER A 342 4.52 -6.37 -8.11
N ASN A 343 4.77 -6.53 -9.40
CA ASN A 343 6.10 -6.80 -9.96
C ASN A 343 6.72 -5.52 -10.50
N SER A 344 8.02 -5.45 -10.45
CA SER A 344 8.85 -4.43 -11.08
C SER A 344 9.99 -5.07 -11.85
N VAL A 345 10.36 -4.45 -12.95
CA VAL A 345 11.61 -4.73 -13.68
C VAL A 345 12.40 -3.44 -13.86
N VAL A 346 13.71 -3.58 -13.96
CA VAL A 346 14.63 -2.49 -14.30
C VAL A 346 15.55 -2.98 -15.42
N THR A 347 15.66 -2.18 -16.48
CA THR A 347 16.52 -2.48 -17.62
C THR A 347 18.00 -2.45 -17.22
N ARG A 348 18.88 -2.94 -18.08
CA ARG A 348 20.27 -2.49 -18.05
C ARG A 348 20.33 -0.97 -18.16
N ARG A 349 21.49 -0.40 -17.86
CA ARG A 349 21.71 1.02 -18.13
C ARG A 349 21.54 1.28 -19.63
N LEU A 350 20.69 2.25 -19.98
CA LEU A 350 20.47 2.69 -21.36
C LEU A 350 21.63 3.59 -21.79
N THR A 351 21.96 3.56 -23.07
CA THR A 351 22.91 4.53 -23.64
C THR A 351 22.24 5.90 -23.81
N PRO A 352 23.00 6.99 -23.90
CA PRO A 352 22.43 8.31 -24.22
C PRO A 352 21.59 8.32 -25.50
N GLU A 353 22.04 7.56 -26.52
CA GLU A 353 21.36 7.44 -27.80
C GLU A 353 20.01 6.70 -27.65
N GLU A 354 19.96 5.65 -26.82
CA GLU A 354 18.72 4.94 -26.52
C GLU A 354 17.73 5.82 -25.73
N ILE A 355 18.23 6.61 -24.77
CA ILE A 355 17.42 7.56 -24.01
C ILE A 355 16.80 8.60 -24.94
N GLU A 356 17.61 9.20 -25.83
CA GLU A 356 17.16 10.22 -26.78
C GLU A 356 16.20 9.62 -27.82
N ALA A 357 16.55 8.48 -28.42
CA ALA A 357 15.74 7.83 -29.46
C ALA A 357 14.35 7.40 -28.96
N ASN A 358 14.22 7.08 -27.66
CA ASN A 358 12.93 6.74 -27.04
C ASN A 358 12.28 7.93 -26.32
N GLY A 359 12.83 9.13 -26.48
CA GLY A 359 12.27 10.36 -25.90
C GLY A 359 12.08 10.31 -24.39
N LEU A 360 12.99 9.69 -23.66
CA LEU A 360 12.96 9.61 -22.19
C LEU A 360 13.56 10.90 -21.58
N ARG A 361 12.84 12.02 -21.68
CA ARG A 361 13.33 13.38 -21.37
C ARG A 361 13.07 13.82 -19.94
N THR A 362 12.25 13.06 -19.20
CA THR A 362 11.86 13.43 -17.84
C THR A 362 12.30 12.40 -16.80
N HIS A 363 12.57 12.90 -15.59
CA HIS A 363 12.79 12.09 -14.40
C HIS A 363 11.56 12.06 -13.45
N GLN A 364 10.45 12.62 -13.89
CA GLN A 364 9.22 12.63 -13.12
C GLN A 364 8.69 11.21 -12.88
N VAL A 365 7.90 11.08 -11.85
CA VAL A 365 7.18 9.83 -11.59
C VAL A 365 5.96 9.76 -12.50
N ILE A 366 5.76 8.60 -13.13
CA ILE A 366 4.74 8.41 -14.16
C ILE A 366 3.86 7.22 -13.80
N THR A 367 2.55 7.42 -13.91
CA THR A 367 1.57 6.32 -13.85
C THR A 367 0.58 6.45 -15.00
N ASP A 368 0.03 5.32 -15.48
CA ASP A 368 -1.01 5.38 -16.50
C ASP A 368 -2.43 5.18 -15.92
N THR A 369 -3.43 5.43 -16.74
CA THR A 369 -4.85 5.37 -16.38
C THR A 369 -5.45 3.98 -16.40
N ARG A 370 -4.67 2.91 -16.59
CA ARG A 370 -5.14 1.54 -16.42
C ARG A 370 -5.55 1.27 -14.97
N VAL A 371 -6.52 0.42 -14.78
CA VAL A 371 -6.84 -0.10 -13.45
C VAL A 371 -5.70 -0.98 -12.94
N LEU A 372 -5.16 -1.86 -13.82
CA LEU A 372 -3.92 -2.60 -13.60
C LEU A 372 -2.72 -1.74 -14.01
N ARG A 373 -2.63 -0.58 -13.42
CA ARG A 373 -1.74 0.53 -13.72
C ARG A 373 -0.30 0.12 -13.97
N HIS A 374 0.30 0.60 -15.06
CA HIS A 374 1.74 0.71 -15.17
C HIS A 374 2.23 1.96 -14.42
N TYR A 375 3.30 1.80 -13.66
CA TYR A 375 4.07 2.88 -13.07
C TYR A 375 5.51 2.75 -13.54
N TYR A 376 6.09 3.83 -14.02
CA TYR A 376 7.43 3.81 -14.63
C TYR A 376 8.15 5.14 -14.46
N ARG A 377 9.46 5.10 -14.57
CA ARG A 377 10.34 6.29 -14.58
C ARG A 377 11.76 5.96 -15.03
N LEU A 378 12.46 6.96 -15.53
CA LEU A 378 13.91 6.89 -15.74
C LEU A 378 14.60 7.09 -14.39
N THR A 379 15.49 6.17 -14.00
CA THR A 379 16.31 6.32 -12.79
C THR A 379 17.50 7.26 -13.02
N PRO A 380 18.12 7.84 -11.97
CA PRO A 380 19.25 8.76 -12.13
C PRO A 380 20.46 8.18 -12.88
N ASP A 381 20.63 6.86 -12.81
CA ASP A 381 21.71 6.15 -13.50
C ASP A 381 21.35 5.69 -14.93
N GLY A 382 20.25 6.22 -15.50
CA GLY A 382 19.86 5.98 -16.88
C GLY A 382 19.24 4.61 -17.15
N ARG A 383 18.47 4.05 -16.22
CA ARG A 383 17.71 2.81 -16.40
C ARG A 383 16.22 3.10 -16.44
N LEU A 384 15.46 2.34 -17.21
CA LEU A 384 14.01 2.43 -17.16
C LEU A 384 13.47 1.40 -16.17
N GLN A 385 12.79 1.90 -15.14
CA GLN A 385 12.03 1.07 -14.20
C GLN A 385 10.55 1.07 -14.63
N ILE A 386 9.92 -0.11 -14.69
CA ILE A 386 8.49 -0.27 -14.91
C ILE A 386 7.92 -1.35 -13.99
N GLY A 387 6.71 -1.14 -13.51
CA GLY A 387 6.00 -2.12 -12.69
C GLY A 387 4.50 -2.09 -12.89
N SER A 388 3.84 -3.17 -12.47
CA SER A 388 2.39 -3.32 -12.50
C SER A 388 1.93 -4.39 -11.52
N ARG A 389 0.61 -4.59 -11.41
CA ARG A 389 0.02 -5.73 -10.70
C ARG A 389 0.38 -7.04 -11.41
N SER A 390 0.48 -8.13 -10.64
CA SER A 390 1.00 -9.38 -11.15
C SER A 390 0.28 -10.62 -10.61
N ALA A 391 1.01 -11.54 -10.00
CA ALA A 391 0.49 -12.79 -9.45
C ALA A 391 -0.62 -12.56 -8.40
N ILE A 392 -1.45 -13.58 -8.24
CA ILE A 392 -2.53 -13.57 -7.26
C ILE A 392 -2.06 -14.08 -5.90
N ASN A 393 -1.05 -14.95 -5.86
CA ASN A 393 -0.50 -15.55 -4.65
C ASN A 393 1.03 -15.62 -4.70
N GLY A 394 1.66 -15.85 -3.56
CA GLY A 394 3.12 -15.92 -3.44
C GLY A 394 3.73 -17.02 -4.28
N ARG A 395 3.13 -18.21 -4.32
CA ARG A 395 3.62 -19.35 -5.11
C ARG A 395 3.74 -19.03 -6.61
N GLY A 396 2.85 -18.18 -7.14
CA GLY A 396 2.88 -17.76 -8.54
C GLY A 396 3.79 -16.55 -8.81
N ALA A 397 4.32 -15.89 -7.78
CA ALA A 397 5.07 -14.64 -7.94
C ALA A 397 6.38 -14.80 -8.77
N PRO A 398 7.15 -15.89 -8.64
CA PRO A 398 8.38 -16.09 -9.43
C PRO A 398 8.16 -16.42 -10.91
N ASP A 399 6.92 -16.57 -11.37
CA ASP A 399 6.64 -16.97 -12.75
C ASP A 399 7.11 -15.89 -13.75
N LYS A 400 8.00 -16.29 -14.66
CA LYS A 400 8.59 -15.44 -15.70
C LYS A 400 7.57 -14.76 -16.64
N ARG A 401 6.32 -15.23 -16.68
CA ARG A 401 5.25 -14.57 -17.45
C ARG A 401 5.01 -13.13 -16.99
N TYR A 402 5.21 -12.81 -15.70
CA TYR A 402 5.01 -11.46 -15.19
C TYR A 402 6.13 -10.51 -15.57
N GLU A 403 7.35 -11.00 -15.68
CA GLU A 403 8.46 -10.26 -16.26
C GLU A 403 8.19 -9.96 -17.74
N ARG A 404 7.79 -10.98 -18.52
CA ARG A 404 7.40 -10.79 -19.93
C ARG A 404 6.25 -9.81 -20.11
N MET A 405 5.22 -9.88 -19.28
CA MET A 405 4.10 -8.93 -19.30
C MET A 405 4.58 -7.47 -19.13
N LEU A 406 5.55 -7.24 -18.25
CA LEU A 406 6.12 -5.90 -18.06
C LEU A 406 7.01 -5.48 -19.24
N LEU A 407 7.79 -6.40 -19.80
CA LEU A 407 8.56 -6.18 -21.03
C LEU A 407 7.65 -5.81 -22.20
N ASP A 408 6.58 -6.56 -22.42
CA ASP A 408 5.60 -6.27 -23.46
C ASP A 408 4.97 -4.87 -23.26
N GLY A 409 4.63 -4.54 -22.01
CA GLY A 409 4.14 -3.20 -21.67
C GLY A 409 5.16 -2.09 -21.93
N MET A 410 6.43 -2.33 -21.62
CA MET A 410 7.54 -1.42 -21.90
C MET A 410 7.74 -1.21 -23.39
N VAL A 411 7.75 -2.29 -24.18
CA VAL A 411 7.96 -2.23 -25.64
C VAL A 411 6.79 -1.56 -26.35
N ARG A 412 5.55 -1.73 -25.89
CA ARG A 412 4.42 -0.95 -26.44
C ARG A 412 4.57 0.54 -26.22
N LYS A 413 5.11 0.94 -25.07
CA LYS A 413 5.38 2.35 -24.73
C LYS A 413 6.61 2.89 -25.47
N PHE A 414 7.66 2.10 -25.52
CA PHE A 414 8.98 2.46 -26.05
C PHE A 414 9.49 1.37 -27.00
N PRO A 415 9.04 1.34 -28.28
CA PRO A 415 9.40 0.26 -29.22
C PRO A 415 10.91 0.13 -29.47
N GLY A 416 11.66 1.20 -29.33
CA GLY A 416 13.13 1.20 -29.44
C GLY A 416 13.85 0.42 -28.33
N LEU A 417 13.15 0.04 -27.24
CA LEU A 417 13.70 -0.77 -26.15
C LEU A 417 13.40 -2.28 -26.28
N ARG A 418 12.98 -2.74 -27.44
CA ARG A 418 12.61 -4.16 -27.68
C ARG A 418 13.71 -5.14 -27.30
N ASP A 419 14.96 -4.82 -27.60
CA ASP A 419 16.11 -5.70 -27.42
C ASP A 419 16.92 -5.38 -26.15
N VAL A 420 16.36 -4.52 -25.28
CA VAL A 420 17.01 -4.13 -24.03
C VAL A 420 16.86 -5.24 -22.98
N SER A 421 17.99 -5.68 -22.41
CA SER A 421 17.98 -6.68 -21.34
C SER A 421 17.48 -6.13 -20.02
N ILE A 422 16.88 -6.99 -19.21
CA ILE A 422 16.45 -6.71 -17.84
C ILE A 422 17.54 -7.20 -16.89
N ASP A 423 18.07 -6.29 -16.09
CA ASP A 423 19.06 -6.61 -15.06
C ASP A 423 18.40 -7.04 -13.74
N TYR A 424 17.24 -6.46 -13.42
CA TYR A 424 16.55 -6.71 -12.16
C TYR A 424 15.06 -6.97 -12.36
N SER A 425 14.55 -8.01 -11.69
CA SER A 425 13.13 -8.35 -11.68
C SER A 425 12.75 -8.83 -10.27
N TRP A 426 11.74 -8.20 -9.67
CA TRP A 426 11.29 -8.54 -8.30
C TRP A 426 9.80 -8.25 -8.10
N TRP A 427 9.30 -8.61 -6.94
CA TRP A 427 7.92 -8.36 -6.53
C TRP A 427 7.81 -8.04 -5.05
N GLY A 428 6.69 -7.44 -4.68
CA GLY A 428 6.37 -7.11 -3.31
C GLY A 428 4.87 -7.10 -3.06
N TRP A 429 4.50 -7.34 -1.80
CA TRP A 429 3.13 -7.25 -1.34
C TRP A 429 2.78 -5.81 -1.01
N VAL A 430 1.63 -5.37 -1.50
CA VAL A 430 1.03 -4.06 -1.24
C VAL A 430 -0.25 -4.30 -0.44
N ASP A 431 -0.44 -3.57 0.64
CA ASP A 431 -1.66 -3.63 1.42
C ASP A 431 -2.77 -2.79 0.79
N VAL A 432 -3.92 -3.40 0.64
CA VAL A 432 -5.11 -2.72 0.12
C VAL A 432 -6.25 -2.92 1.10
N SER A 433 -6.85 -1.82 1.53
CA SER A 433 -8.13 -1.82 2.20
C SER A 433 -9.27 -1.88 1.17
N HIS A 434 -10.43 -2.30 1.60
CA HIS A 434 -11.61 -2.43 0.75
C HIS A 434 -12.01 -1.12 0.03
N ASP A 435 -11.92 0.02 0.70
CA ASP A 435 -12.23 1.34 0.14
C ASP A 435 -11.02 2.07 -0.45
N MET A 436 -9.87 1.39 -0.51
CA MET A 436 -8.59 1.89 -1.02
C MET A 436 -8.00 3.08 -0.23
N MET A 437 -8.46 3.29 1.01
CA MET A 437 -7.96 4.34 1.89
C MET A 437 -7.23 3.74 3.09
N PRO A 438 -6.15 4.35 3.58
CA PRO A 438 -5.46 3.86 4.77
C PRO A 438 -6.31 4.03 6.03
N ARG A 439 -5.95 3.28 7.06
CA ARG A 439 -6.43 3.47 8.42
C ARG A 439 -5.28 3.85 9.31
N ILE A 440 -5.46 4.93 10.05
CA ILE A 440 -4.51 5.43 11.05
C ILE A 440 -5.32 5.63 12.31
N VAL A 441 -5.34 4.63 13.20
CA VAL A 441 -6.37 4.54 14.21
C VAL A 441 -5.92 3.80 15.47
N GLN A 442 -6.51 4.18 16.59
CA GLN A 442 -6.65 3.37 17.79
C GLN A 442 -8.04 2.70 17.75
N PRO A 443 -8.15 1.39 17.42
CA PRO A 443 -9.44 0.75 17.17
C PRO A 443 -10.29 0.56 18.43
N ASP A 444 -9.67 0.65 19.60
CA ASP A 444 -10.32 0.58 20.91
C ASP A 444 -9.70 1.65 21.83
N PRO A 445 -10.45 2.67 22.25
CA PRO A 445 -9.90 3.76 23.05
C PRO A 445 -9.41 3.32 24.44
N HIS A 446 -9.82 2.14 24.91
CA HIS A 446 -9.40 1.58 26.19
C HIS A 446 -8.15 0.70 26.11
N VAL A 447 -7.67 0.42 24.89
CA VAL A 447 -6.50 -0.45 24.67
C VAL A 447 -5.49 0.31 23.83
N ALA A 448 -4.27 0.45 24.34
CA ALA A 448 -3.20 1.20 23.67
C ALA A 448 -2.59 0.42 22.48
N ILE A 449 -3.44 0.05 21.53
CA ILE A 449 -3.08 -0.55 20.24
C ILE A 449 -3.42 0.43 19.14
N TYR A 450 -2.43 0.73 18.30
CA TYR A 450 -2.55 1.66 17.19
C TYR A 450 -2.12 0.98 15.90
N TYR A 451 -2.68 1.33 14.77
CA TYR A 451 -2.17 0.85 13.49
C TYR A 451 -2.28 1.88 12.36
N ALA A 452 -1.34 1.79 11.41
CA ALA A 452 -1.39 2.49 10.15
C ALA A 452 -1.16 1.49 9.00
N LEU A 453 -2.22 1.14 8.30
CA LEU A 453 -2.28 0.06 7.31
C LEU A 453 -3.25 0.42 6.17
N GLY A 454 -3.12 -0.26 5.01
CA GLY A 454 -4.12 -0.22 3.94
C GLY A 454 -3.90 0.87 2.88
N TYR A 455 -2.66 1.23 2.56
CA TYR A 455 -2.29 2.36 1.69
C TYR A 455 -2.74 2.26 0.22
N GLY A 456 -3.19 1.11 -0.26
CA GLY A 456 -3.69 0.96 -1.63
C GLY A 456 -2.65 1.11 -2.74
N GLY A 457 -1.36 1.22 -2.39
CA GLY A 457 -0.26 1.37 -3.33
C GLY A 457 0.34 2.78 -3.43
N ASN A 458 -0.23 3.79 -2.76
CA ASN A 458 0.32 5.15 -2.67
C ASN A 458 0.90 5.41 -1.27
N GLY A 459 1.89 4.61 -0.87
CA GLY A 459 2.46 4.64 0.46
C GLY A 459 3.84 5.29 0.58
N VAL A 460 4.52 5.66 -0.50
CA VAL A 460 5.92 6.14 -0.39
C VAL A 460 5.98 7.44 0.42
N MET A 461 5.24 8.44 0.03
CA MET A 461 5.10 9.69 0.78
C MET A 461 4.20 9.52 2.02
N TYR A 462 2.99 8.94 1.79
CA TYR A 462 1.96 8.97 2.82
C TYR A 462 2.28 8.08 4.04
N ALA A 463 3.15 7.07 3.91
CA ALA A 463 3.65 6.29 5.04
C ALA A 463 4.43 7.14 6.07
N ALA A 464 5.14 8.17 5.61
CA ALA A 464 5.82 9.12 6.51
C ALA A 464 4.79 9.93 7.33
N GLN A 465 3.78 10.47 6.65
CA GLN A 465 2.69 11.20 7.30
C GLN A 465 1.90 10.31 8.27
N ALA A 466 1.59 9.08 7.86
CA ALA A 466 0.90 8.11 8.72
C ALA A 466 1.71 7.77 9.98
N GLY A 467 3.04 7.64 9.85
CA GLY A 467 3.94 7.47 11.00
C GLY A 467 3.89 8.66 11.95
N ARG A 468 3.89 9.90 11.42
CA ARG A 468 3.72 11.12 12.22
C ARG A 468 2.35 11.13 12.94
N ARG A 469 1.28 10.74 12.26
CA ARG A 469 -0.07 10.64 12.85
C ARG A 469 -0.14 9.58 13.95
N LEU A 470 0.50 8.42 13.74
CA LEU A 470 0.63 7.40 14.80
C LEU A 470 1.34 7.95 16.03
N ALA A 471 2.45 8.68 15.84
CA ALA A 471 3.19 9.29 16.94
C ALA A 471 2.32 10.27 17.73
N GLN A 472 1.57 11.13 17.05
CA GLN A 472 0.63 12.07 17.66
C GLN A 472 -0.49 11.36 18.46
N TRP A 473 -1.01 10.24 17.93
CA TRP A 473 -2.02 9.43 18.62
C TRP A 473 -1.46 8.81 19.90
N ILE A 474 -0.29 8.17 19.81
CA ILE A 474 0.37 7.50 20.93
C ILE A 474 0.73 8.49 22.03
N ALA A 475 1.17 9.68 21.66
CA ALA A 475 1.52 10.75 22.59
C ALA A 475 0.30 11.53 23.15
N GLY A 476 -0.93 11.15 22.77
CA GLY A 476 -2.14 11.86 23.20
C GLY A 476 -2.35 13.23 22.54
N ALA A 477 -1.54 13.58 21.54
CA ALA A 477 -1.58 14.89 20.85
C ALA A 477 -2.50 14.91 19.61
N GLY A 478 -3.20 13.81 19.33
CA GLY A 478 -3.95 13.58 18.09
C GLY A 478 -5.34 14.25 17.98
N GLY A 479 -5.70 15.17 18.88
CA GLY A 479 -7.09 15.65 19.00
C GLY A 479 -7.67 16.38 17.79
N SER A 480 -6.90 17.22 17.10
CA SER A 480 -7.39 18.12 16.04
C SER A 480 -7.26 17.57 14.60
N LEU A 481 -6.56 16.44 14.40
CA LEU A 481 -6.18 15.95 13.07
C LEU A 481 -6.81 14.60 12.72
N ARG A 482 -7.91 14.26 13.36
CA ARG A 482 -8.62 13.00 13.18
C ARG A 482 -9.55 13.09 11.98
N LEU A 483 -9.08 12.73 10.81
CA LEU A 483 -9.97 12.54 9.68
C LEU A 483 -10.83 11.30 9.92
N PRO A 484 -12.16 11.43 10.00
CA PRO A 484 -13.06 10.30 10.32
C PRO A 484 -12.87 9.09 9.39
N ILE A 485 -12.51 9.34 8.13
CA ILE A 485 -12.28 8.30 7.14
C ILE A 485 -11.12 7.36 7.51
N PHE A 486 -10.11 7.83 8.25
CA PHE A 486 -8.98 7.00 8.67
C PHE A 486 -9.25 6.21 9.94
N GLN A 487 -10.32 6.54 10.69
CA GLN A 487 -10.57 6.03 12.03
C GLN A 487 -11.47 4.79 12.07
N GLY A 488 -12.13 4.45 10.99
CA GLY A 488 -12.92 3.23 10.91
C GLY A 488 -12.05 1.99 11.11
N GLN A 489 -12.64 0.88 11.56
CA GLN A 489 -11.95 -0.40 11.50
C GLN A 489 -11.46 -0.63 10.08
N LEU A 490 -10.33 -1.32 9.90
CA LEU A 490 -9.93 -1.79 8.58
C LEU A 490 -11.11 -2.54 7.98
N PRO A 491 -11.77 -1.97 6.95
CA PRO A 491 -12.97 -2.57 6.45
C PRO A 491 -12.59 -3.76 5.58
N PHE A 492 -12.95 -4.92 6.02
CA PHE A 492 -13.28 -5.95 5.05
C PHE A 492 -14.81 -5.95 4.90
N PRO A 493 -15.34 -6.06 3.70
CA PRO A 493 -16.72 -5.68 3.46
C PRO A 493 -17.71 -6.48 4.30
N ASN A 494 -18.56 -5.77 5.04
CA ASN A 494 -19.91 -6.22 5.24
C ASN A 494 -20.63 -6.03 3.90
N VAL A 495 -20.59 -7.01 3.02
CA VAL A 495 -21.46 -6.99 1.86
C VAL A 495 -22.87 -7.22 2.39
N ALA A 496 -23.67 -6.16 2.38
CA ALA A 496 -25.09 -6.15 2.75
C ALA A 496 -25.42 -6.64 4.18
N GLY A 497 -24.49 -6.51 5.15
CA GLY A 497 -24.79 -6.88 6.56
C GLY A 497 -24.97 -8.38 6.84
N VAL A 498 -24.86 -9.25 5.84
CA VAL A 498 -25.18 -10.68 5.95
C VAL A 498 -23.92 -11.56 5.91
N ILE A 499 -22.84 -11.07 5.30
CA ILE A 499 -21.63 -11.86 5.10
C ILE A 499 -20.45 -11.16 5.76
N THR A 500 -19.97 -11.73 6.85
CA THR A 500 -18.81 -11.22 7.57
C THR A 500 -17.52 -11.45 6.77
N SER A 501 -16.52 -10.63 7.00
CA SER A 501 -15.19 -10.75 6.41
C SER A 501 -14.58 -12.15 6.55
N GLU A 502 -14.95 -12.89 7.58
CA GLU A 502 -14.48 -14.24 7.87
C GLU A 502 -14.98 -15.27 6.87
N TRP A 503 -16.22 -15.15 6.40
CA TRP A 503 -16.80 -16.01 5.39
C TRP A 503 -16.18 -15.82 4.00
N PHE A 504 -15.86 -14.59 3.61
CA PHE A 504 -15.27 -14.30 2.32
C PHE A 504 -13.75 -14.46 2.26
N ALA A 505 -13.10 -14.49 3.41
CA ALA A 505 -11.65 -14.59 3.47
C ALA A 505 -11.06 -15.74 2.62
N PRO A 506 -11.63 -16.96 2.61
CA PRO A 506 -11.14 -18.05 1.76
C PRO A 506 -11.29 -17.79 0.26
N PHE A 507 -12.28 -16.99 -0.13
CA PHE A 507 -12.61 -16.71 -1.53
C PHE A 507 -11.91 -15.48 -2.10
N ARG A 508 -11.14 -14.73 -1.29
CA ARG A 508 -10.45 -13.49 -1.72
C ARG A 508 -9.65 -13.65 -3.01
N ARG A 509 -8.91 -14.74 -3.13
CA ARG A 509 -8.05 -15.01 -4.30
C ARG A 509 -8.86 -15.32 -5.56
N LEU A 510 -9.99 -16.00 -5.41
CA LEU A 510 -10.90 -16.27 -6.53
C LEU A 510 -11.53 -14.96 -7.03
N GLY A 511 -12.06 -14.15 -6.12
CA GLY A 511 -12.59 -12.82 -6.45
C GLY A 511 -11.55 -11.92 -7.10
N GLN A 512 -10.31 -11.93 -6.61
CA GLN A 512 -9.20 -11.18 -7.21
C GLN A 512 -8.90 -11.65 -8.65
N ARG A 513 -8.92 -12.95 -8.93
CA ARG A 513 -8.71 -13.49 -10.29
C ARG A 513 -9.77 -13.00 -11.27
N ALA A 514 -11.04 -13.08 -10.87
CA ALA A 514 -12.15 -12.60 -11.71
C ALA A 514 -12.05 -11.10 -11.95
N LEU A 515 -11.75 -10.33 -10.89
CA LEU A 515 -11.61 -8.89 -10.95
C LEU A 515 -10.43 -8.46 -11.85
N TYR A 516 -9.29 -9.17 -11.80
CA TYR A 516 -8.14 -8.86 -12.66
C TYR A 516 -8.43 -9.16 -14.14
N ARG A 517 -9.19 -10.23 -14.46
CA ARG A 517 -9.66 -10.50 -15.83
C ARG A 517 -10.58 -9.39 -16.34
N TRP A 518 -11.52 -8.96 -15.50
CA TRP A 518 -12.39 -7.84 -15.81
C TRP A 518 -11.63 -6.52 -16.01
N TYR A 519 -10.67 -6.23 -15.15
CA TYR A 519 -9.84 -5.03 -15.27
C TYR A 519 -8.98 -5.06 -16.54
N HIS A 520 -8.42 -6.20 -16.88
CA HIS A 520 -7.69 -6.35 -18.13
C HIS A 520 -8.59 -6.09 -19.35
N LEU A 521 -9.78 -6.67 -19.38
CA LEU A 521 -10.77 -6.39 -20.43
C LEU A 521 -11.11 -4.89 -20.50
N LYS A 522 -11.34 -4.25 -19.36
CA LYS A 522 -11.65 -2.81 -19.26
C LYS A 522 -10.48 -1.93 -19.67
N ASP A 523 -9.25 -2.33 -19.42
CA ASP A 523 -8.06 -1.53 -19.71
C ASP A 523 -7.63 -1.65 -21.18
N GLU A 524 -7.76 -2.84 -21.77
CA GLU A 524 -7.19 -3.12 -23.09
C GLU A 524 -8.24 -3.20 -24.21
N VAL A 525 -9.52 -3.44 -23.91
CA VAL A 525 -10.57 -3.66 -24.91
C VAL A 525 -11.69 -2.62 -24.84
N LEU A 526 -12.26 -2.37 -23.64
CA LEU A 526 -13.38 -1.43 -23.41
C LEU A 526 -12.89 -0.01 -23.10
#